data_4146d3939c171ac3d5d72a35ec75b646
#
_entry.id   4146d3939c171ac3d5d72a35ec75b646
#
_cell.length_a   1.000
_cell.length_b   1.000
_cell.length_c   1.000
_cell.angle_alpha   90.00
_cell.angle_beta   90.00
_cell.angle_gamma   90.00
#
_symmetry.space_group_name_H-M   'P 1'
#
loop_
_entity.id
_entity.type
_entity.pdbx_description
1 polymer ?
#
loop_
_entity_poly.entity_id
_entity_poly.type
_entity_poly.pdbx_seq_one_letter_code
_entity_poly.pdbx_strand_id
1 'polypeptide(L)'
;MTLPFKAIISDLDGTLLNAEHKIGDFTIKILSELSQKGVDVYIATGRNLPDVQHIIRKVNVDEAMLVTSNGARANFLSGECVLNHHLPEELAFKLMNIEFDPTRVCVNSYQGDEWFINIDLESLRKYHKDSGFMYQVVDFAQHHGRQTEKVFFIGRELADLLPIEQKIRETYGDQVYTVYSTPQCLEVMNNSVSKANALEELAERIGSVSYTHLTLPTT
;
A
#
# COMPACT_ATOMS: atom_id res chain seq x y z
N MET A 1 5.40 -13.89 -32.12
CA MET A 1 6.14 -12.61 -32.00
C MET A 1 6.51 -12.44 -30.55
N THR A 2 7.79 -12.29 -30.25
CA THR A 2 8.25 -11.93 -28.89
C THR A 2 7.99 -10.45 -28.66
N LEU A 3 7.35 -10.12 -27.56
CA LEU A 3 7.14 -8.72 -27.16
C LEU A 3 8.48 -8.08 -26.78
N PRO A 4 8.65 -6.76 -26.96
CA PRO A 4 9.91 -6.05 -26.65
C PRO A 4 10.12 -5.84 -25.13
N PHE A 5 9.15 -6.23 -24.29
CA PHE A 5 9.18 -6.12 -22.83
C PHE A 5 8.77 -7.45 -22.18
N LYS A 6 9.28 -7.69 -20.98
CA LYS A 6 9.04 -8.93 -20.21
C LYS A 6 8.05 -8.73 -19.09
N ALA A 7 7.87 -7.51 -18.63
CA ALA A 7 7.00 -7.18 -17.50
C ALA A 7 6.22 -5.89 -17.76
N ILE A 8 5.05 -5.79 -17.13
CA ILE A 8 4.27 -4.57 -16.98
C ILE A 8 4.12 -4.26 -15.50
N ILE A 9 4.35 -3.01 -15.13
CA ILE A 9 4.20 -2.52 -13.77
C ILE A 9 3.17 -1.39 -13.78
N SER A 10 2.15 -1.49 -12.95
CA SER A 10 1.09 -0.47 -12.87
C SER A 10 0.80 -0.10 -11.42
N ASP A 11 0.53 1.18 -11.18
CA ASP A 11 -0.20 1.60 -10.01
C ASP A 11 -1.68 1.20 -10.13
N LEU A 12 -2.38 1.17 -9.02
CA LEU A 12 -3.78 0.74 -8.96
C LEU A 12 -4.73 1.94 -8.99
N ASP A 13 -4.66 2.82 -8.00
CA ASP A 13 -5.56 3.96 -7.85
C ASP A 13 -5.19 5.09 -8.81
N GLY A 14 -6.19 5.59 -9.55
CA GLY A 14 -5.97 6.64 -10.55
C GLY A 14 -5.21 6.19 -11.81
N THR A 15 -4.84 4.91 -11.93
CA THR A 15 -4.12 4.35 -13.07
C THR A 15 -4.86 3.15 -13.66
N LEU A 16 -4.89 2.03 -12.94
CA LEU A 16 -5.55 0.79 -13.39
C LEU A 16 -7.04 0.77 -13.09
N LEU A 17 -7.46 1.42 -12.00
CA LEU A 17 -8.85 1.53 -11.61
C LEU A 17 -9.52 2.73 -12.30
N ASN A 18 -10.75 2.51 -12.75
CA ASN A 18 -11.64 3.57 -13.27
C ASN A 18 -12.28 4.38 -12.13
N ALA A 19 -13.14 5.35 -12.50
CA ALA A 19 -13.83 6.21 -11.54
C ALA A 19 -14.77 5.45 -10.57
N GLU A 20 -15.19 4.24 -10.92
CA GLU A 20 -15.97 3.34 -10.07
C GLU A 20 -15.11 2.42 -9.20
N HIS A 21 -13.80 2.68 -9.10
CA HIS A 21 -12.80 1.86 -8.40
C HIS A 21 -12.75 0.39 -8.87
N LYS A 22 -12.97 0.16 -10.16
CA LYS A 22 -12.94 -1.17 -10.78
C LYS A 22 -11.98 -1.21 -11.95
N ILE A 23 -11.39 -2.39 -12.19
CA ILE A 23 -10.65 -2.62 -13.43
C ILE A 23 -11.66 -2.83 -14.56
N GLY A 24 -11.57 -2.02 -15.63
CA GLY A 24 -12.49 -2.12 -16.78
C GLY A 24 -12.25 -3.38 -17.61
N ASP A 25 -13.27 -3.90 -18.26
CA ASP A 25 -13.24 -5.16 -19.05
C ASP A 25 -12.15 -5.15 -20.10
N PHE A 26 -11.90 -4.00 -20.75
CA PHE A 26 -10.81 -3.86 -21.74
C PHE A 26 -9.44 -4.07 -21.09
N THR A 27 -9.20 -3.48 -19.91
CA THR A 27 -7.96 -3.62 -19.16
C THR A 27 -7.76 -5.07 -18.68
N ILE A 28 -8.83 -5.70 -18.17
CA ILE A 28 -8.83 -7.12 -17.78
C ILE A 28 -8.38 -7.99 -18.98
N LYS A 29 -9.00 -7.78 -20.14
CA LYS A 29 -8.67 -8.51 -21.36
C LYS A 29 -7.19 -8.35 -21.74
N ILE A 30 -6.68 -7.11 -21.75
CA ILE A 30 -5.28 -6.84 -22.13
C ILE A 30 -4.30 -7.47 -21.15
N LEU A 31 -4.52 -7.35 -19.83
CA LEU A 31 -3.66 -7.98 -18.82
C LEU A 31 -3.64 -9.51 -18.96
N SER A 32 -4.80 -10.12 -19.17
CA SER A 32 -4.92 -11.55 -19.44
C SER A 32 -4.17 -11.99 -20.70
N GLU A 33 -4.31 -11.26 -21.80
CA GLU A 33 -3.58 -11.56 -23.04
C GLU A 33 -2.06 -11.40 -22.89
N LEU A 34 -1.60 -10.41 -22.12
CA LEU A 34 -0.18 -10.22 -21.82
C LEU A 34 0.38 -11.36 -20.96
N SER A 35 -0.33 -11.74 -19.90
CA SER A 35 0.03 -12.88 -19.05
C SER A 35 0.16 -14.17 -19.86
N GLN A 36 -0.82 -14.48 -20.72
CA GLN A 36 -0.77 -15.65 -21.61
C GLN A 36 0.41 -15.64 -22.60
N LYS A 37 0.97 -14.47 -22.88
CA LYS A 37 2.18 -14.31 -23.72
C LYS A 37 3.48 -14.34 -22.91
N GLY A 38 3.40 -14.64 -21.60
CA GLY A 38 4.54 -14.73 -20.71
C GLY A 38 5.08 -13.37 -20.26
N VAL A 39 4.23 -12.33 -20.24
CA VAL A 39 4.56 -11.03 -19.65
C VAL A 39 4.18 -11.04 -18.19
N ASP A 40 5.15 -10.76 -17.31
CA ASP A 40 4.94 -10.66 -15.86
C ASP A 40 4.11 -9.43 -15.51
N VAL A 41 3.12 -9.58 -14.64
CA VAL A 41 2.24 -8.49 -14.19
C VAL A 41 2.60 -8.08 -12.77
N TYR A 42 2.95 -6.82 -12.57
CA TYR A 42 3.26 -6.21 -11.27
C TYR A 42 2.25 -5.10 -10.97
N ILE A 43 1.67 -5.14 -9.77
CA ILE A 43 0.81 -4.07 -9.24
C ILE A 43 1.50 -3.42 -8.05
N ALA A 44 1.74 -2.10 -8.10
CA ALA A 44 2.41 -1.36 -7.03
C ALA A 44 1.50 -0.28 -6.45
N THR A 45 1.03 -0.45 -5.21
CA THR A 45 -0.03 0.37 -4.61
C THR A 45 0.22 0.68 -3.12
N GLY A 46 -0.43 1.72 -2.62
CA GLY A 46 -0.52 2.02 -1.18
C GLY A 46 -1.53 1.16 -0.41
N ARG A 47 -2.37 0.39 -1.11
CA ARG A 47 -3.37 -0.47 -0.48
C ARG A 47 -2.74 -1.68 0.22
N ASN A 48 -3.48 -2.28 1.15
CA ASN A 48 -3.11 -3.53 1.83
C ASN A 48 -3.33 -4.75 0.92
N LEU A 49 -2.60 -5.84 1.19
CA LEU A 49 -2.64 -7.06 0.38
C LEU A 49 -4.04 -7.68 0.22
N PRO A 50 -4.87 -7.90 1.26
CA PRO A 50 -6.21 -8.47 1.10
C PRO A 50 -7.10 -7.68 0.14
N ASP A 51 -7.07 -6.35 0.19
CA ASP A 51 -7.84 -5.49 -0.70
C ASP A 51 -7.39 -5.63 -2.17
N VAL A 52 -6.07 -5.62 -2.39
CA VAL A 52 -5.48 -5.78 -3.73
C VAL A 52 -5.75 -7.16 -4.30
N GLN A 53 -5.59 -8.22 -3.51
CA GLN A 53 -5.90 -9.59 -3.95
C GLN A 53 -7.36 -9.73 -4.38
N HIS A 54 -8.30 -9.13 -3.65
CA HIS A 54 -9.71 -9.16 -4.03
C HIS A 54 -9.96 -8.52 -5.40
N ILE A 55 -9.27 -7.40 -5.68
CA ILE A 55 -9.39 -6.69 -6.96
C ILE A 55 -8.75 -7.50 -8.09
N ILE A 56 -7.52 -7.98 -7.90
CA ILE A 56 -6.73 -8.63 -8.96
C ILE A 56 -7.22 -10.04 -9.27
N ARG A 57 -7.83 -10.76 -8.34
CA ARG A 57 -8.46 -12.07 -8.63
C ARG A 57 -9.57 -12.01 -9.68
N LYS A 58 -10.11 -10.83 -9.96
CA LYS A 58 -11.08 -10.62 -11.05
C LYS A 58 -10.41 -10.54 -12.42
N VAL A 59 -9.08 -10.34 -12.44
CA VAL A 59 -8.27 -10.35 -13.66
C VAL A 59 -7.77 -11.79 -13.88
N ASN A 60 -8.03 -12.35 -15.06
CA ASN A 60 -7.58 -13.69 -15.39
C ASN A 60 -6.10 -13.64 -15.79
N VAL A 61 -5.22 -13.59 -14.80
CA VAL A 61 -3.76 -13.68 -14.94
C VAL A 61 -3.28 -14.96 -14.23
N ASP A 62 -2.28 -15.63 -14.81
CA ASP A 62 -1.77 -16.88 -14.25
C ASP A 62 -1.08 -16.62 -12.90
N GLU A 63 -0.26 -15.57 -12.85
CA GLU A 63 0.38 -15.08 -11.63
C GLU A 63 0.59 -13.57 -11.74
N ALA A 64 0.56 -12.87 -10.60
CA ALA A 64 0.89 -11.45 -10.52
C ALA A 64 1.71 -11.19 -9.24
N MET A 65 2.61 -10.22 -9.32
CA MET A 65 3.35 -9.70 -8.18
C MET A 65 2.62 -8.48 -7.62
N LEU A 66 2.21 -8.55 -6.37
CA LEU A 66 1.48 -7.50 -5.67
C LEU A 66 2.42 -6.79 -4.68
N VAL A 67 2.86 -5.59 -5.05
CA VAL A 67 3.65 -4.69 -4.20
C VAL A 67 2.68 -3.77 -3.48
N THR A 68 2.48 -3.99 -2.19
CA THR A 68 1.43 -3.38 -1.38
C THR A 68 1.99 -2.50 -0.26
N SER A 69 1.14 -1.74 0.42
CA SER A 69 1.52 -0.83 1.50
C SER A 69 2.73 0.06 1.12
N ASN A 70 2.68 0.65 -0.11
CA ASN A 70 3.74 1.49 -0.69
C ASN A 70 5.11 0.80 -0.88
N GLY A 71 5.15 -0.52 -0.95
CA GLY A 71 6.39 -1.29 -1.07
C GLY A 71 6.86 -1.92 0.23
N ALA A 72 6.10 -1.79 1.33
CA ALA A 72 6.44 -2.49 2.58
C ALA A 72 6.31 -3.99 2.44
N ARG A 73 5.48 -4.47 1.51
CA ARG A 73 5.23 -5.88 1.29
C ARG A 73 5.11 -6.21 -0.19
N ALA A 74 5.62 -7.39 -0.60
CA ALA A 74 5.38 -7.93 -1.92
C ALA A 74 5.06 -9.42 -1.83
N ASN A 75 3.98 -9.83 -2.50
CA ASN A 75 3.51 -11.21 -2.56
C ASN A 75 3.18 -11.59 -3.99
N PHE A 76 3.37 -12.86 -4.32
CA PHE A 76 2.67 -13.44 -5.46
C PHE A 76 1.16 -13.44 -5.21
N LEU A 77 0.36 -13.43 -6.29
CA LEU A 77 -1.11 -13.52 -6.20
C LEU A 77 -1.55 -14.82 -5.50
N SER A 78 -0.76 -15.88 -5.60
CA SER A 78 -0.91 -17.16 -4.86
C SER A 78 -0.87 -16.99 -3.34
N GLY A 79 -0.24 -15.90 -2.85
CA GLY A 79 -0.09 -15.58 -1.43
C GLY A 79 1.33 -15.72 -0.89
N GLU A 80 2.26 -16.31 -1.65
CA GLU A 80 3.66 -16.43 -1.24
C GLU A 80 4.28 -15.05 -1.04
N CYS A 81 4.85 -14.81 0.15
CA CYS A 81 5.51 -13.55 0.50
C CYS A 81 6.96 -13.57 0.02
N VAL A 82 7.34 -12.59 -0.79
CA VAL A 82 8.70 -12.42 -1.34
C VAL A 82 9.46 -11.34 -0.59
N LEU A 83 8.77 -10.27 -0.15
CA LEU A 83 9.36 -9.12 0.50
C LEU A 83 8.44 -8.63 1.63
N ASN A 84 9.06 -8.26 2.75
CA ASN A 84 8.35 -7.71 3.89
C ASN A 84 9.25 -6.80 4.73
N HIS A 85 8.93 -5.51 4.77
CA HIS A 85 9.64 -4.46 5.50
C HIS A 85 8.71 -3.80 6.51
N HIS A 86 8.71 -4.33 7.72
CA HIS A 86 7.94 -3.76 8.82
C HIS A 86 8.66 -2.59 9.50
N LEU A 87 7.89 -1.71 10.10
CA LEU A 87 8.40 -0.82 11.15
C LEU A 87 8.86 -1.67 12.35
N PRO A 88 9.96 -1.30 13.03
CA PRO A 88 10.28 -1.89 14.33
C PRO A 88 9.08 -1.77 15.29
N GLU A 89 8.76 -2.83 16.03
CA GLU A 89 7.55 -2.91 16.87
C GLU A 89 7.42 -1.73 17.85
N GLU A 90 8.52 -1.37 18.51
CA GLU A 90 8.55 -0.25 19.44
C GLU A 90 8.32 1.10 18.74
N LEU A 91 8.89 1.29 17.54
CA LEU A 91 8.70 2.50 16.75
C LEU A 91 7.25 2.60 16.25
N ALA A 92 6.69 1.51 15.76
CA ALA A 92 5.29 1.45 15.34
C ALA A 92 4.34 1.80 16.48
N PHE A 93 4.59 1.25 17.69
CA PHE A 93 3.83 1.59 18.90
C PHE A 93 3.91 3.08 19.22
N LYS A 94 5.12 3.69 19.18
CA LYS A 94 5.30 5.13 19.43
C LYS A 94 4.58 5.98 18.40
N LEU A 95 4.62 5.59 17.11
CA LEU A 95 3.92 6.31 16.03
C LEU A 95 2.40 6.25 16.20
N MET A 96 1.84 5.10 16.54
CA MET A 96 0.39 4.95 16.76
C MET A 96 -0.12 5.73 17.98
N ASN A 97 0.78 6.05 18.93
CA ASN A 97 0.48 6.78 20.16
C ASN A 97 1.05 8.22 20.17
N ILE A 98 1.40 8.76 19.01
CA ILE A 98 1.79 10.16 18.91
C ILE A 98 0.60 11.07 19.28
N GLU A 99 0.89 12.17 19.94
CA GLU A 99 -0.16 13.11 20.36
C GLU A 99 -0.78 13.86 19.19
N PHE A 100 -2.10 13.87 19.11
CA PHE A 100 -2.90 14.62 18.12
C PHE A 100 -4.29 14.96 18.70
N ASP A 101 -5.03 15.86 18.04
CA ASP A 101 -6.44 16.13 18.39
C ASP A 101 -7.35 15.01 17.86
N PRO A 102 -7.90 14.13 18.73
CA PRO A 102 -8.72 12.99 18.31
C PRO A 102 -10.08 13.39 17.71
N THR A 103 -10.47 14.68 17.82
CA THR A 103 -11.70 15.18 17.19
C THR A 103 -11.48 15.54 15.72
N ARG A 104 -10.23 15.69 15.28
CA ARG A 104 -9.86 16.11 13.93
C ARG A 104 -9.07 15.06 13.15
N VAL A 105 -8.34 14.21 13.86
CA VAL A 105 -7.46 13.20 13.26
C VAL A 105 -7.80 11.82 13.80
N CYS A 106 -7.75 10.82 12.94
CA CYS A 106 -7.72 9.42 13.35
C CYS A 106 -6.41 8.76 12.92
N VAL A 107 -5.94 7.83 13.73
CA VAL A 107 -4.75 7.01 13.46
C VAL A 107 -5.17 5.61 13.04
N ASN A 108 -4.45 5.09 12.06
CA ASN A 108 -4.66 3.78 11.46
C ASN A 108 -3.34 3.00 11.40
N SER A 109 -3.42 1.68 11.37
CA SER A 109 -2.27 0.79 11.18
C SER A 109 -2.64 -0.39 10.30
N TYR A 110 -1.79 -0.68 9.29
CA TYR A 110 -1.81 -1.96 8.58
C TYR A 110 -0.77 -2.87 9.21
N GLN A 111 -1.21 -4.04 9.69
CA GLN A 111 -0.38 -5.03 10.37
C GLN A 111 -0.63 -6.41 9.76
N GLY A 112 0.26 -6.85 8.88
CA GLY A 112 0.02 -8.05 8.08
C GLY A 112 -1.26 -7.93 7.25
N ASP A 113 -2.19 -8.88 7.43
CA ASP A 113 -3.46 -8.88 6.70
C ASP A 113 -4.59 -8.12 7.44
N GLU A 114 -4.27 -7.40 8.52
CA GLU A 114 -5.25 -6.71 9.36
C GLU A 114 -5.13 -5.19 9.26
N TRP A 115 -6.24 -4.53 9.50
CA TRP A 115 -6.33 -3.08 9.56
C TRP A 115 -6.91 -2.65 10.90
N PHE A 116 -6.19 -1.80 11.61
CA PHE A 116 -6.59 -1.26 12.92
C PHE A 116 -6.79 0.26 12.83
N ILE A 117 -7.74 0.78 13.60
CA ILE A 117 -8.07 2.21 13.68
C ILE A 117 -8.48 2.56 15.11
N ASN A 118 -8.21 3.80 15.55
CA ASN A 118 -8.58 4.23 16.90
C ASN A 118 -10.05 4.63 17.06
N ILE A 119 -10.73 4.98 15.96
CA ILE A 119 -12.16 5.36 15.99
C ILE A 119 -12.89 4.79 14.77
N ASP A 120 -14.19 4.58 14.90
CA ASP A 120 -15.02 4.12 13.81
C ASP A 120 -15.34 5.24 12.81
N LEU A 121 -15.06 5.02 11.51
CA LEU A 121 -15.34 5.95 10.42
C LEU A 121 -16.20 5.30 9.34
N GLU A 122 -17.48 5.66 9.28
CA GLU A 122 -18.43 5.10 8.31
C GLU A 122 -17.98 5.29 6.84
N SER A 123 -17.29 6.39 6.52
CA SER A 123 -16.77 6.66 5.18
C SER A 123 -15.76 5.61 4.73
N LEU A 124 -14.87 5.16 5.62
CA LEU A 124 -13.90 4.12 5.33
C LEU A 124 -14.55 2.75 5.15
N ARG A 125 -15.59 2.43 5.92
CA ARG A 125 -16.37 1.20 5.74
C ARG A 125 -17.01 1.13 4.36
N LYS A 126 -17.54 2.25 3.88
CA LYS A 126 -18.16 2.31 2.54
C LYS A 126 -17.14 2.12 1.42
N TYR A 127 -15.95 2.69 1.58
CA TYR A 127 -14.87 2.61 0.58
C TYR A 127 -14.38 1.17 0.36
N HIS A 128 -14.27 0.37 1.42
CA HIS A 128 -13.79 -1.02 1.36
C HIS A 128 -14.91 -2.07 1.34
N LYS A 129 -16.17 -1.66 1.14
CA LYS A 129 -17.32 -2.56 1.17
C LYS A 129 -17.22 -3.72 0.17
N ASP A 130 -16.71 -3.45 -1.02
CA ASP A 130 -16.67 -4.45 -2.11
C ASP A 130 -15.55 -5.48 -1.89
N SER A 131 -14.44 -5.12 -1.28
CA SER A 131 -13.35 -6.05 -0.96
C SER A 131 -13.60 -6.84 0.33
N GLY A 132 -14.49 -6.35 1.20
CA GLY A 132 -14.69 -6.92 2.52
C GLY A 132 -13.51 -6.71 3.48
N PHE A 133 -12.49 -5.94 3.07
CA PHE A 133 -11.35 -5.59 3.91
C PHE A 133 -11.77 -4.53 4.92
N MET A 134 -12.03 -4.95 6.16
CA MET A 134 -12.59 -4.12 7.22
C MET A 134 -11.59 -3.91 8.34
N TYR A 135 -11.60 -2.71 8.91
CA TYR A 135 -10.80 -2.40 10.09
C TYR A 135 -11.44 -2.93 11.38
N GLN A 136 -10.57 -3.08 12.38
CA GLN A 136 -10.92 -3.30 13.78
C GLN A 136 -10.64 -2.02 14.57
N VAL A 137 -11.61 -1.59 15.39
CA VAL A 137 -11.42 -0.44 16.28
C VAL A 137 -10.70 -0.91 17.53
N VAL A 138 -9.56 -0.29 17.84
CA VAL A 138 -8.70 -0.65 18.98
C VAL A 138 -8.26 0.58 19.75
N ASP A 139 -7.88 0.38 21.02
CA ASP A 139 -7.10 1.35 21.79
C ASP A 139 -5.62 1.10 21.53
N PHE A 140 -4.96 1.97 20.75
CA PHE A 140 -3.55 1.83 20.44
C PHE A 140 -2.61 1.93 21.65
N ALA A 141 -3.06 2.49 22.78
CA ALA A 141 -2.28 2.46 24.01
C ALA A 141 -2.17 1.05 24.63
N GLN A 142 -3.08 0.15 24.25
CA GLN A 142 -3.12 -1.25 24.67
C GLN A 142 -2.81 -2.23 23.52
N HIS A 143 -2.54 -1.70 22.33
CA HIS A 143 -2.31 -2.51 21.13
C HIS A 143 -0.81 -2.67 20.85
N HIS A 144 -0.42 -3.76 20.19
CA HIS A 144 0.98 -4.01 19.81
C HIS A 144 1.36 -3.34 18.48
N GLY A 145 2.66 -3.21 18.23
CA GLY A 145 3.21 -2.70 16.96
C GLY A 145 3.75 -3.79 16.04
N ARG A 146 3.37 -5.06 16.24
CA ARG A 146 3.93 -6.19 15.49
C ARG A 146 3.49 -6.17 14.03
N GLN A 147 4.41 -6.54 13.15
CA GLN A 147 4.14 -6.67 11.71
C GLN A 147 3.51 -5.40 11.08
N THR A 148 3.82 -4.22 11.62
CA THR A 148 3.30 -2.96 11.10
C THR A 148 3.98 -2.60 9.78
N GLU A 149 3.24 -2.65 8.69
CA GLU A 149 3.68 -2.24 7.36
C GLU A 149 3.66 -0.71 7.24
N LYS A 150 2.60 -0.09 7.74
CA LYS A 150 2.48 1.37 7.82
C LYS A 150 1.55 1.82 8.94
N VAL A 151 1.84 3.01 9.48
CA VAL A 151 0.92 3.81 10.29
C VAL A 151 0.46 4.98 9.43
N PHE A 152 -0.82 5.34 9.46
CA PHE A 152 -1.29 6.49 8.72
C PHE A 152 -2.34 7.28 9.49
N PHE A 153 -2.31 8.60 9.27
CA PHE A 153 -3.18 9.56 9.94
C PHE A 153 -4.12 10.16 8.92
N ILE A 154 -5.41 10.17 9.22
CA ILE A 154 -6.42 10.82 8.40
C ILE A 154 -6.94 12.03 9.16
N GLY A 155 -6.68 13.23 8.61
CA GLY A 155 -7.16 14.49 9.12
C GLY A 155 -8.38 15.00 8.35
N ARG A 156 -9.10 15.97 8.90
CA ARG A 156 -10.17 16.66 8.16
C ARG A 156 -9.60 17.54 7.06
N GLU A 157 -8.42 18.11 7.29
CA GLU A 157 -7.68 18.95 6.36
C GLU A 157 -6.18 18.80 6.56
N LEU A 158 -5.37 19.25 5.60
CA LEU A 158 -3.91 19.18 5.66
C LEU A 158 -3.33 19.81 6.94
N ALA A 159 -3.90 20.93 7.37
CA ALA A 159 -3.45 21.66 8.56
C ALA A 159 -3.49 20.82 9.85
N ASP A 160 -4.37 19.80 9.93
CA ASP A 160 -4.46 18.90 11.08
C ASP A 160 -3.28 17.95 11.17
N LEU A 161 -2.67 17.65 10.01
CA LEU A 161 -1.58 16.64 9.89
C LEU A 161 -0.20 17.27 9.98
N LEU A 162 -0.04 18.55 9.68
CA LEU A 162 1.26 19.24 9.70
C LEU A 162 1.99 19.14 11.05
N PRO A 163 1.33 19.33 12.23
CA PRO A 163 1.99 19.16 13.51
C PRO A 163 2.48 17.73 13.77
N ILE A 164 1.71 16.74 13.28
CA ILE A 164 2.05 15.31 13.39
C ILE A 164 3.27 15.00 12.52
N GLU A 165 3.25 15.44 11.27
CA GLU A 165 4.39 15.29 10.34
C GLU A 165 5.65 15.92 10.91
N GLN A 166 5.57 17.15 11.41
CA GLN A 166 6.71 17.85 12.01
C GLN A 166 7.26 17.06 13.20
N LYS A 167 6.40 16.60 14.11
CA LYS A 167 6.79 15.79 15.26
C LYS A 167 7.48 14.49 14.87
N ILE A 168 6.95 13.80 13.86
CA ILE A 168 7.53 12.56 13.33
C ILE A 168 8.91 12.85 12.72
N ARG A 169 9.03 13.88 11.91
CA ARG A 169 10.28 14.27 11.25
C ARG A 169 11.37 14.65 12.26
N GLU A 170 11.03 15.43 13.27
CA GLU A 170 11.97 15.86 14.32
C GLU A 170 12.44 14.71 15.21
N THR A 171 11.55 13.73 15.48
CA THR A 171 11.83 12.68 16.45
C THR A 171 12.36 11.40 15.81
N TYR A 172 11.90 11.06 14.59
CA TYR A 172 12.12 9.77 13.94
C TYR A 172 12.58 9.88 12.48
N GLY A 173 12.94 11.09 11.98
CA GLY A 173 13.16 11.36 10.57
C GLY A 173 14.11 10.40 9.85
N ASP A 174 15.17 9.92 10.53
CA ASP A 174 16.12 8.97 9.96
C ASP A 174 15.63 7.51 9.95
N GLN A 175 14.52 7.23 10.63
CA GLN A 175 14.00 5.88 10.81
C GLN A 175 12.76 5.61 9.96
N VAL A 176 12.10 6.65 9.48
CA VAL A 176 10.83 6.54 8.77
C VAL A 176 10.83 7.32 7.47
N TYR A 177 10.04 6.83 6.52
CA TYR A 177 9.63 7.54 5.31
C TYR A 177 8.19 8.01 5.46
N THR A 178 7.93 9.28 5.15
CA THR A 178 6.59 9.89 5.22
C THR A 178 6.16 10.35 3.84
N VAL A 179 4.88 10.14 3.52
CA VAL A 179 4.27 10.60 2.27
C VAL A 179 2.80 10.94 2.47
N TYR A 180 2.30 11.91 1.72
CA TYR A 180 0.88 12.19 1.62
C TYR A 180 0.30 11.44 0.42
N SER A 181 -0.63 10.51 0.64
CA SER A 181 -1.40 9.87 -0.45
C SER A 181 -2.55 10.76 -0.92
N THR A 182 -3.08 11.59 -0.02
CA THR A 182 -3.98 12.71 -0.28
C THR A 182 -3.66 13.83 0.70
N PRO A 183 -4.12 15.09 0.49
CA PRO A 183 -3.90 16.16 1.47
C PRO A 183 -4.42 15.84 2.89
N GLN A 184 -5.34 14.89 3.01
CA GLN A 184 -5.90 14.47 4.29
C GLN A 184 -5.33 13.16 4.82
N CYS A 185 -4.34 12.54 4.16
CA CYS A 185 -3.79 11.25 4.59
C CYS A 185 -2.25 11.28 4.60
N LEU A 186 -1.67 11.32 5.79
CA LEU A 186 -0.23 11.19 6.03
C LEU A 186 0.11 9.74 6.33
N GLU A 187 0.97 9.12 5.54
CA GLU A 187 1.42 7.74 5.68
C GLU A 187 2.87 7.69 6.16
N VAL A 188 3.17 6.76 7.07
CA VAL A 188 4.47 6.59 7.73
C VAL A 188 4.89 5.13 7.63
N MET A 189 6.02 4.88 7.00
CA MET A 189 6.59 3.54 6.79
C MET A 189 8.04 3.49 7.26
N ASN A 190 8.64 2.30 7.22
CA ASN A 190 10.08 2.15 7.39
C ASN A 190 10.83 2.99 6.32
N ASN A 191 11.96 3.59 6.69
CA ASN A 191 12.71 4.48 5.80
C ASN A 191 13.24 3.82 4.51
N SER A 192 13.37 2.49 4.49
CA SER A 192 13.74 1.73 3.28
C SER A 192 12.57 1.50 2.32
N VAL A 193 11.33 1.80 2.74
CA VAL A 193 10.12 1.47 1.98
C VAL A 193 9.80 2.55 0.96
N SER A 194 9.75 2.13 -0.29
CA SER A 194 9.10 2.85 -1.39
C SER A 194 8.71 1.85 -2.48
N LYS A 195 7.75 2.20 -3.34
CA LYS A 195 7.40 1.35 -4.50
C LYS A 195 8.63 1.08 -5.37
N ALA A 196 9.50 2.08 -5.56
CA ALA A 196 10.71 1.95 -6.36
C ALA A 196 11.72 0.98 -5.72
N ASN A 197 12.05 1.17 -4.43
CA ASN A 197 12.98 0.29 -3.72
C ASN A 197 12.49 -1.17 -3.69
N ALA A 198 11.18 -1.38 -3.48
CA ALA A 198 10.59 -2.70 -3.50
C ALA A 198 10.72 -3.37 -4.87
N LEU A 199 10.50 -2.63 -5.96
CA LEU A 199 10.64 -3.14 -7.31
C LEU A 199 12.10 -3.44 -7.66
N GLU A 200 13.06 -2.62 -7.21
CA GLU A 200 14.49 -2.87 -7.37
C GLU A 200 14.92 -4.13 -6.62
N GLU A 201 14.51 -4.28 -5.36
CA GLU A 201 14.79 -5.47 -4.56
C GLU A 201 14.18 -6.74 -5.16
N LEU A 202 12.95 -6.65 -5.68
CA LEU A 202 12.31 -7.76 -6.39
C LEU A 202 13.08 -8.14 -7.66
N ALA A 203 13.56 -7.16 -8.43
CA ALA A 203 14.36 -7.41 -9.62
C ALA A 203 15.63 -8.20 -9.29
N GLU A 204 16.31 -7.85 -8.21
CA GLU A 204 17.51 -8.56 -7.74
C GLU A 204 17.19 -9.99 -7.28
N ARG A 205 16.10 -10.18 -6.53
CA ARG A 205 15.73 -11.48 -5.96
C ARG A 205 15.21 -12.47 -6.99
N ILE A 206 14.38 -12.01 -7.92
CA ILE A 206 13.69 -12.88 -8.90
C ILE A 206 14.48 -12.99 -10.20
N GLY A 207 15.43 -12.06 -10.44
CA GLY A 207 16.28 -12.05 -11.64
C GLY A 207 15.53 -11.75 -12.94
N SER A 208 14.31 -11.20 -12.86
CA SER A 208 13.42 -11.12 -14.02
C SER A 208 13.26 -9.72 -14.65
N VAL A 209 13.80 -8.64 -14.08
CA VAL A 209 13.45 -7.30 -14.56
C VAL A 209 14.66 -6.46 -14.98
N SER A 210 14.88 -6.40 -16.29
CA SER A 210 15.60 -5.28 -16.90
C SER A 210 14.56 -4.19 -17.23
N TYR A 211 14.53 -3.13 -16.41
CA TYR A 211 13.56 -2.04 -16.59
C TYR A 211 13.83 -1.23 -17.84
N THR A 212 12.80 -1.06 -18.66
CA THR A 212 12.85 -0.10 -19.76
C THR A 212 11.91 1.09 -19.57
N HIS A 213 10.81 0.98 -18.82
CA HIS A 213 9.92 2.12 -18.55
C HIS A 213 9.05 1.87 -17.30
N LEU A 214 9.09 2.78 -16.35
CA LEU A 214 8.18 2.86 -15.20
C LEU A 214 7.32 4.10 -15.37
N THR A 215 6.01 3.95 -15.57
CA THR A 215 5.07 5.06 -15.46
C THR A 215 4.40 5.00 -14.08
N LEU A 216 5.00 5.69 -13.11
CA LEU A 216 4.30 6.05 -11.89
C LEU A 216 3.64 7.40 -12.15
N PRO A 217 2.35 7.60 -11.80
CA PRO A 217 1.78 8.93 -11.81
C PRO A 217 2.58 9.79 -10.83
N THR A 218 3.13 10.88 -11.33
CA THR A 218 3.67 11.95 -10.50
C THR A 218 2.48 12.69 -9.91
N THR A 219 2.19 12.46 -8.64
CA THR A 219 1.31 13.34 -7.85
C THR A 219 2.03 14.59 -7.48
#